data_1d39a171d699c400273c6e8e62e1ac5b
#
_entry.id   1d39a171d699c400273c6e8e62e1ac5b
#
_cell.length_a   1.000
_cell.length_b   1.000
_cell.length_c   1.000
_cell.angle_alpha   90.00
_cell.angle_beta   90.00
_cell.angle_gamma   90.00
#
_symmetry.space_group_name_H-M   'P 1'
#
loop_
_entity.id
_entity.type
_entity.pdbx_description
1 polymer ?
#
loop_
_entity_poly.entity_id
_entity_poly.type
_entity_poly.pdbx_seq_one_letter_code
_entity_poly.pdbx_strand_id
1 'polypeptide(L)'
;PIYANLEGEGAVTIRDLIRSALRMRPDRIIVGEVRGEETVDMISSAMLNGHSGSMSTGHANNPADMLHRLETMMMMGIELPLAAIQRQIASALDIIVHLGRLRDKSRRVLEIAEVMGVEDGQIRLRTLYEFREEGMENGKIKGTLVKVEELAFWDKLLAAGYQPEGVCGGSSAVCVTGGDCGMAFL
;
A
#
# COMPACT_ATOMS: atom_id res chain seq x y z
N PRO A 1 1.09 19.67 3.13
CA PRO A 1 0.03 20.65 2.85
C PRO A 1 0.28 21.97 3.60
N ILE A 2 -0.21 23.04 3.04
CA ILE A 2 -0.22 24.37 3.68
C ILE A 2 -1.69 24.62 4.06
N TYR A 3 -1.92 25.03 5.30
CA TYR A 3 -3.25 25.38 5.76
C TYR A 3 -3.64 26.78 5.25
N ALA A 4 -4.95 26.98 5.04
CA ALA A 4 -5.48 28.27 4.68
C ALA A 4 -5.15 29.32 5.76
N ASN A 5 -5.04 30.60 5.36
CA ASN A 5 -4.97 31.71 6.28
C ASN A 5 -6.32 31.94 6.99
N LEU A 6 -6.41 32.95 7.87
CA LEU A 6 -7.66 33.27 8.59
C LEU A 6 -8.82 33.69 7.68
N GLU A 7 -8.54 34.06 6.43
CA GLU A 7 -9.52 34.44 5.40
C GLU A 7 -9.91 33.24 4.52
N GLY A 8 -9.34 32.03 4.78
CA GLY A 8 -9.63 30.80 4.05
C GLY A 8 -8.86 30.65 2.74
N GLU A 9 -7.85 31.51 2.49
CA GLU A 9 -7.07 31.50 1.25
C GLU A 9 -5.67 30.89 1.43
N GLY A 10 -5.05 30.48 0.32
CA GLY A 10 -3.68 29.99 0.27
C GLY A 10 -3.48 28.55 0.72
N ALA A 11 -4.55 27.75 0.88
CA ALA A 11 -4.43 26.33 1.17
C ALA A 11 -3.78 25.58 0.00
N VAL A 12 -2.83 24.69 0.31
CA VAL A 12 -2.28 23.72 -0.65
C VAL A 12 -2.54 22.32 -0.09
N THR A 13 -3.40 21.61 -0.72
CA THR A 13 -3.81 20.25 -0.32
C THR A 13 -2.84 19.17 -0.86
N ILE A 14 -2.89 17.97 -0.32
CA ILE A 14 -2.17 16.83 -0.88
C ILE A 14 -2.67 16.54 -2.32
N ARG A 15 -3.96 16.73 -2.59
CA ARG A 15 -4.55 16.63 -3.93
C ARG A 15 -3.87 17.56 -4.94
N ASP A 16 -3.68 18.82 -4.57
CA ASP A 16 -3.02 19.82 -5.43
C ASP A 16 -1.58 19.42 -5.70
N LEU A 17 -0.88 18.89 -4.70
CA LEU A 17 0.49 18.42 -4.83
C LEU A 17 0.60 17.20 -5.74
N ILE A 18 -0.31 16.21 -5.61
CA ILE A 18 -0.36 15.05 -6.51
C ILE A 18 -0.61 15.50 -7.95
N ARG A 19 -1.59 16.38 -8.18
CA ARG A 19 -1.92 16.91 -9.51
C ARG A 19 -0.75 17.69 -10.12
N SER A 20 -0.03 18.43 -9.31
CA SER A 20 1.16 19.15 -9.74
C SER A 20 2.31 18.19 -10.09
N ALA A 21 2.53 17.16 -9.26
CA ALA A 21 3.52 16.13 -9.49
C ALA A 21 3.27 15.39 -10.81
N LEU A 22 2.02 15.01 -11.11
CA LEU A 22 1.64 14.35 -12.36
C LEU A 22 2.04 15.15 -13.61
N ARG A 23 2.05 16.49 -13.54
CA ARG A 23 2.48 17.37 -14.64
C ARG A 23 4.00 17.43 -14.84
N MET A 24 4.77 16.97 -13.86
CA MET A 24 6.24 16.90 -13.94
C MET A 24 6.72 15.65 -14.68
N ARG A 25 5.81 14.74 -15.08
CA ARG A 25 6.12 13.45 -15.71
C ARG A 25 7.08 12.60 -14.86
N PRO A 26 6.79 12.34 -13.59
CA PRO A 26 7.62 11.52 -12.75
C PRO A 26 7.54 10.05 -13.18
N ASP A 27 8.57 9.26 -12.94
CA ASP A 27 8.52 7.82 -13.11
C ASP A 27 7.62 7.19 -12.03
N ARG A 28 7.68 7.72 -10.79
CA ARG A 28 6.91 7.25 -9.63
C ARG A 28 6.48 8.41 -8.76
N ILE A 29 5.32 8.27 -8.13
CA ILE A 29 4.82 9.21 -7.14
C ILE A 29 4.77 8.51 -5.79
N ILE A 30 5.43 9.09 -4.79
CA ILE A 30 5.43 8.58 -3.42
C ILE A 30 4.68 9.59 -2.55
N VAL A 31 3.53 9.16 -2.02
CA VAL A 31 2.74 9.96 -1.08
C VAL A 31 2.97 9.41 0.31
N GLY A 32 3.41 10.27 1.24
CA GLY A 32 3.75 9.86 2.61
C GLY A 32 2.63 9.10 3.31
N GLU A 33 1.37 9.54 3.13
CA GLU A 33 0.17 8.81 3.54
C GLU A 33 -1.06 9.37 2.83
N VAL A 34 -2.12 8.55 2.75
CA VAL A 34 -3.47 8.96 2.35
C VAL A 34 -4.42 8.80 3.54
N ARG A 35 -5.29 9.81 3.73
CA ARG A 35 -6.24 9.86 4.86
C ARG A 35 -7.67 10.24 4.46
N GLY A 36 -7.86 10.70 3.23
CA GLY A 36 -9.13 11.22 2.76
C GLY A 36 -9.25 11.22 1.23
N GLU A 37 -9.89 12.24 0.70
CA GLU A 37 -10.25 12.35 -0.72
C GLU A 37 -9.08 12.35 -1.70
N GLU A 38 -7.85 12.67 -1.26
CA GLU A 38 -6.62 12.58 -2.07
C GLU A 38 -6.34 11.15 -2.56
N THR A 39 -6.94 10.15 -1.93
CA THR A 39 -6.89 8.76 -2.34
C THR A 39 -7.37 8.57 -3.78
N VAL A 40 -8.37 9.36 -4.21
CA VAL A 40 -8.86 9.32 -5.60
C VAL A 40 -7.75 9.69 -6.57
N ASP A 41 -7.04 10.79 -6.32
CA ASP A 41 -5.97 11.25 -7.22
C ASP A 41 -4.78 10.28 -7.18
N MET A 42 -4.48 9.66 -6.03
CA MET A 42 -3.42 8.66 -5.92
C MET A 42 -3.77 7.37 -6.68
N ILE A 43 -4.94 6.80 -6.44
CA ILE A 43 -5.39 5.55 -7.08
C ILE A 43 -5.66 5.76 -8.56
N SER A 44 -6.58 6.70 -8.91
CA SER A 44 -7.09 6.82 -10.27
C SER A 44 -6.13 7.55 -11.22
N SER A 45 -5.32 8.46 -10.72
CA SER A 45 -4.47 9.29 -11.57
C SER A 45 -2.99 8.92 -11.52
N ALA A 46 -2.45 8.55 -10.35
CA ALA A 46 -1.06 8.17 -10.23
C ALA A 46 -0.84 6.69 -10.56
N MET A 47 -1.50 5.78 -9.82
CA MET A 47 -1.23 4.35 -9.93
C MET A 47 -1.79 3.73 -11.21
N LEU A 48 -2.97 4.16 -11.70
CA LEU A 48 -3.59 3.60 -12.91
C LEU A 48 -3.08 4.19 -14.23
N ASN A 49 -2.47 5.38 -14.22
CA ASN A 49 -2.16 6.13 -15.45
C ASN A 49 -0.66 6.26 -15.73
N GLY A 50 0.08 5.15 -15.67
CA GLY A 50 1.45 5.08 -16.20
C GLY A 50 2.57 5.42 -15.23
N HIS A 51 2.28 5.56 -13.93
CA HIS A 51 3.29 5.74 -12.88
C HIS A 51 3.41 4.46 -12.04
N SER A 52 3.66 3.33 -12.73
CA SER A 52 3.82 2.02 -12.10
C SER A 52 4.91 2.03 -11.02
N GLY A 53 4.63 1.40 -9.87
CA GLY A 53 5.52 1.42 -8.72
C GLY A 53 5.41 2.69 -7.88
N SER A 54 4.33 3.48 -8.06
CA SER A 54 3.96 4.54 -7.12
C SER A 54 3.55 3.92 -5.79
N MET A 55 3.84 4.61 -4.68
CA MET A 55 3.67 4.07 -3.33
C MET A 55 2.97 5.06 -2.42
N SER A 56 2.20 4.53 -1.48
CA SER A 56 1.67 5.31 -0.38
C SER A 56 1.59 4.48 0.91
N THR A 57 1.29 5.13 2.01
CA THR A 57 0.98 4.46 3.27
C THR A 57 -0.40 4.82 3.78
N GLY A 58 -0.92 4.00 4.66
CA GLY A 58 -2.18 4.25 5.35
C GLY A 58 -2.20 3.51 6.67
N HIS A 59 -3.24 3.72 7.48
CA HIS A 59 -3.40 3.09 8.79
C HIS A 59 -4.63 2.19 8.79
N ALA A 60 -4.43 0.91 9.08
CA ALA A 60 -5.50 -0.06 9.30
C ALA A 60 -4.97 -1.22 10.17
N ASN A 61 -5.85 -2.12 10.63
CA ASN A 61 -5.44 -3.22 11.51
C ASN A 61 -4.85 -4.41 10.74
N ASN A 62 -5.24 -4.58 9.49
CA ASN A 62 -4.82 -5.65 8.59
C ASN A 62 -5.00 -5.22 7.12
N PRO A 63 -4.47 -5.97 6.13
CA PRO A 63 -4.60 -5.63 4.71
C PRO A 63 -6.04 -5.51 4.22
N ALA A 64 -6.97 -6.37 4.69
CA ALA A 64 -8.37 -6.31 4.30
C ALA A 64 -9.05 -5.03 4.80
N ASP A 65 -8.82 -4.64 6.06
CA ASP A 65 -9.31 -3.39 6.62
C ASP A 65 -8.76 -2.17 5.85
N MET A 66 -7.51 -2.27 5.35
CA MET A 66 -6.93 -1.21 4.53
C MET A 66 -7.70 -1.02 3.22
N LEU A 67 -8.08 -2.11 2.55
CA LEU A 67 -8.89 -2.04 1.34
C LEU A 67 -10.25 -1.39 1.59
N HIS A 68 -10.97 -1.79 2.64
CA HIS A 68 -12.25 -1.16 3.03
C HIS A 68 -12.06 0.33 3.35
N ARG A 69 -10.95 0.69 3.98
CA ARG A 69 -10.64 2.09 4.26
C ARG A 69 -10.36 2.89 2.99
N LEU A 70 -9.64 2.31 2.02
CA LEU A 70 -9.42 2.92 0.71
C LEU A 70 -10.75 3.12 -0.04
N GLU A 71 -11.67 2.14 -0.02
CA GLU A 71 -13.01 2.28 -0.57
C GLU A 71 -13.73 3.50 0.04
N THR A 72 -13.72 3.60 1.36
CA THR A 72 -14.35 4.71 2.09
C THR A 72 -13.73 6.06 1.70
N MET A 73 -12.39 6.15 1.66
CA MET A 73 -11.70 7.39 1.29
C MET A 73 -11.95 7.78 -0.16
N MET A 74 -12.05 6.82 -1.09
CA MET A 74 -12.41 7.10 -2.47
C MET A 74 -13.84 7.63 -2.60
N MET A 75 -14.80 7.06 -1.86
CA MET A 75 -16.18 7.56 -1.82
C MET A 75 -16.30 8.99 -1.28
N MET A 76 -15.36 9.47 -0.47
CA MET A 76 -15.32 10.86 -0.02
C MET A 76 -14.98 11.85 -1.14
N GLY A 77 -14.22 11.39 -2.13
CA GLY A 77 -13.68 12.27 -3.19
C GLY A 77 -14.32 12.09 -4.57
N ILE A 78 -15.13 11.05 -4.78
CA ILE A 78 -15.76 10.76 -6.08
C ILE A 78 -17.08 10.02 -5.92
N GLU A 79 -18.08 10.41 -6.71
CA GLU A 79 -19.37 9.71 -6.79
C GLU A 79 -19.32 8.60 -7.85
N LEU A 80 -18.95 7.40 -7.43
CA LEU A 80 -18.95 6.20 -8.25
C LEU A 80 -19.62 5.04 -7.51
N PRO A 81 -20.24 4.09 -8.23
CA PRO A 81 -20.69 2.83 -7.61
C PRO A 81 -19.53 2.10 -6.93
N LEU A 82 -19.79 1.50 -5.76
CA LEU A 82 -18.78 0.76 -4.99
C LEU A 82 -18.02 -0.27 -5.85
N ALA A 83 -18.73 -1.01 -6.70
CA ALA A 83 -18.11 -1.97 -7.61
C ALA A 83 -17.13 -1.36 -8.61
N ALA A 84 -17.28 -0.09 -8.99
CA ALA A 84 -16.34 0.62 -9.84
C ALA A 84 -15.10 1.05 -9.03
N ILE A 85 -15.30 1.52 -7.80
CA ILE A 85 -14.24 1.88 -6.87
C ILE A 85 -13.37 0.66 -6.57
N GLN A 86 -13.98 -0.48 -6.23
CA GLN A 86 -13.27 -1.73 -5.96
C GLN A 86 -12.41 -2.18 -7.14
N ARG A 87 -12.95 -2.11 -8.37
CA ARG A 87 -12.16 -2.43 -9.57
C ARG A 87 -10.99 -1.48 -9.76
N GLN A 88 -11.14 -0.19 -9.50
CA GLN A 88 -10.04 0.77 -9.59
C GLN A 88 -8.95 0.45 -8.55
N ILE A 89 -9.32 0.22 -7.29
CA ILE A 89 -8.38 -0.14 -6.23
C ILE A 89 -7.63 -1.43 -6.59
N ALA A 90 -8.36 -2.48 -6.97
CA ALA A 90 -7.78 -3.77 -7.32
C ALA A 90 -6.87 -3.73 -8.55
N SER A 91 -7.13 -2.81 -9.49
CA SER A 91 -6.26 -2.62 -10.68
C SER A 91 -5.05 -1.75 -10.40
N ALA A 92 -5.12 -0.90 -9.36
CA ALA A 92 -4.06 0.04 -9.01
C ALA A 92 -3.01 -0.56 -8.08
N LEU A 93 -3.44 -1.46 -7.19
CA LEU A 93 -2.59 -2.05 -6.15
C LEU A 93 -2.12 -3.44 -6.57
N ASP A 94 -0.83 -3.69 -6.43
CA ASP A 94 -0.23 -5.01 -6.61
C ASP A 94 0.02 -5.68 -5.26
N ILE A 95 0.65 -4.94 -4.33
CA ILE A 95 1.14 -5.49 -3.06
C ILE A 95 0.73 -4.58 -1.90
N ILE A 96 0.34 -5.18 -0.79
CA ILE A 96 0.14 -4.51 0.49
C ILE A 96 1.14 -5.09 1.50
N VAL A 97 1.93 -4.22 2.13
CA VAL A 97 2.87 -4.60 3.18
C VAL A 97 2.32 -4.11 4.52
N HIS A 98 1.95 -5.03 5.38
CA HIS A 98 1.44 -4.73 6.71
C HIS A 98 2.58 -4.70 7.73
N LEU A 99 2.77 -3.53 8.33
CA LEU A 99 3.72 -3.33 9.43
C LEU A 99 2.95 -3.18 10.75
N GLY A 100 3.33 -3.97 11.74
CA GLY A 100 2.71 -3.92 13.04
C GLY A 100 3.71 -3.74 14.17
N ARG A 101 3.19 -3.24 15.30
CA ARG A 101 3.95 -3.14 16.54
C ARG A 101 3.60 -4.33 17.42
N LEU A 102 4.59 -5.13 17.76
CA LEU A 102 4.43 -6.28 18.64
C LEU A 102 4.34 -5.86 20.13
N ARG A 103 3.95 -6.80 21.01
CA ARG A 103 3.80 -6.56 22.46
C ARG A 103 5.08 -6.13 23.16
N ASP A 104 6.26 -6.48 22.60
CA ASP A 104 7.57 -6.04 23.07
C ASP A 104 7.95 -4.64 22.56
N LYS A 105 7.03 -3.95 21.91
CA LYS A 105 7.16 -2.64 21.26
C LYS A 105 8.07 -2.63 20.03
N SER A 106 8.59 -3.75 19.57
CA SER A 106 9.30 -3.85 18.30
C SER A 106 8.32 -3.72 17.13
N ARG A 107 8.81 -3.20 16.00
CA ARG A 107 8.06 -3.09 14.75
C ARG A 107 8.54 -4.17 13.79
N ARG A 108 7.60 -4.84 13.15
CA ARG A 108 7.87 -5.92 12.21
C ARG A 108 6.94 -5.82 11.00
N VAL A 109 7.38 -6.35 9.89
CA VAL A 109 6.48 -6.74 8.80
C VAL A 109 5.70 -7.95 9.31
N LEU A 110 4.37 -7.82 9.38
CA LEU A 110 3.48 -8.89 9.86
C LEU A 110 2.93 -9.70 8.70
N GLU A 111 2.67 -9.06 7.57
CA GLU A 111 2.09 -9.69 6.39
C GLU A 111 2.52 -8.96 5.13
N ILE A 112 2.71 -9.71 4.05
CA ILE A 112 2.82 -9.20 2.69
C ILE A 112 1.75 -9.91 1.88
N ALA A 113 0.81 -9.14 1.31
CA ALA A 113 -0.31 -9.65 0.56
C ALA A 113 -0.33 -9.10 -0.87
N GLU A 114 -0.65 -9.96 -1.83
CA GLU A 114 -0.90 -9.63 -3.23
C GLU A 114 -2.39 -9.36 -3.45
N VAL A 115 -2.71 -8.35 -4.24
CA VAL A 115 -4.09 -8.00 -4.61
C VAL A 115 -4.48 -8.79 -5.86
N MET A 116 -5.48 -9.68 -5.73
CA MET A 116 -5.86 -10.66 -6.76
C MET A 116 -6.97 -10.19 -7.71
N GLY A 117 -7.57 -9.02 -7.46
CA GLY A 117 -8.73 -8.54 -8.22
C GLY A 117 -10.00 -8.58 -7.40
N VAL A 118 -11.16 -8.45 -8.07
CA VAL A 118 -12.49 -8.44 -7.43
C VAL A 118 -13.22 -9.73 -7.73
N GLU A 119 -13.67 -10.42 -6.70
CA GLU A 119 -14.46 -11.64 -6.76
C GLU A 119 -15.61 -11.55 -5.76
N ASP A 120 -16.83 -11.89 -6.17
CA ASP A 120 -18.06 -11.84 -5.35
C ASP A 120 -18.28 -10.47 -4.68
N GLY A 121 -17.92 -9.36 -5.36
CA GLY A 121 -18.08 -8.01 -4.85
C GLY A 121 -17.10 -7.63 -3.75
N GLN A 122 -15.99 -8.34 -3.62
CA GLN A 122 -14.92 -8.04 -2.67
C GLN A 122 -13.54 -8.11 -3.35
N ILE A 123 -12.62 -7.27 -2.92
CA ILE A 123 -11.23 -7.34 -3.37
C ILE A 123 -10.57 -8.51 -2.66
N ARG A 124 -10.05 -9.47 -3.43
CA ARG A 124 -9.36 -10.66 -2.90
C ARG A 124 -7.89 -10.38 -2.67
N LEU A 125 -7.38 -10.91 -1.58
CA LEU A 125 -5.99 -10.89 -1.19
C LEU A 125 -5.42 -12.31 -1.15
N ARG A 126 -4.14 -12.42 -1.50
CA ARG A 126 -3.33 -13.63 -1.34
C ARG A 126 -2.17 -13.30 -0.42
N THR A 127 -2.05 -14.00 0.70
CA THR A 127 -0.94 -13.82 1.63
C THR A 127 0.30 -14.49 1.07
N LEU A 128 1.31 -13.70 0.72
CA LEU A 128 2.60 -14.19 0.24
C LEU A 128 3.54 -14.55 1.40
N TYR A 129 3.57 -13.69 2.42
CA TYR A 129 4.39 -13.87 3.61
C TYR A 129 3.60 -13.49 4.86
N GLU A 130 3.84 -14.23 5.94
CA GLU A 130 3.25 -14.01 7.25
C GLU A 130 4.34 -14.08 8.34
N PHE A 131 4.29 -13.18 9.31
CA PHE A 131 5.18 -13.23 10.45
C PHE A 131 4.70 -14.31 11.43
N ARG A 132 5.56 -15.28 11.70
CA ARG A 132 5.33 -16.32 12.71
C ARG A 132 6.24 -16.10 13.90
N GLU A 133 5.60 -15.92 15.06
CA GLU A 133 6.29 -15.80 16.32
C GLU A 133 6.78 -17.19 16.76
N GLU A 134 8.07 -17.28 17.13
CA GLU A 134 8.72 -18.50 17.60
C GLU A 134 8.91 -18.49 19.13
N GLY A 135 8.85 -17.33 19.76
CA GLY A 135 8.99 -17.17 21.20
C GLY A 135 9.52 -15.81 21.62
N MET A 136 10.01 -15.74 22.86
CA MET A 136 10.58 -14.53 23.43
C MET A 136 11.97 -14.81 24.00
N GLU A 137 12.94 -13.97 23.68
CA GLU A 137 14.29 -14.02 24.24
C GLU A 137 14.74 -12.64 24.66
N ASN A 138 15.26 -12.54 25.89
CA ASN A 138 15.72 -11.26 26.48
C ASN A 138 14.66 -10.14 26.42
N GLY A 139 13.37 -10.49 26.60
CA GLY A 139 12.25 -9.53 26.53
C GLY A 139 11.90 -9.05 25.11
N LYS A 140 12.48 -9.66 24.07
CA LYS A 140 12.19 -9.39 22.67
C LYS A 140 11.52 -10.58 22.01
N ILE A 141 10.56 -10.30 21.15
CA ILE A 141 9.86 -11.32 20.37
C ILE A 141 10.80 -11.79 19.26
N LYS A 142 11.03 -13.11 19.24
CA LYS A 142 11.65 -13.80 18.11
C LYS A 142 10.59 -14.34 17.18
N GLY A 143 10.87 -14.31 15.90
CA GLY A 143 10.04 -14.86 14.85
C GLY A 143 10.58 -14.50 13.49
N THR A 144 10.09 -15.19 12.50
CA THR A 144 10.51 -15.05 11.10
C THR A 144 9.34 -14.74 10.21
N LEU A 145 9.61 -14.03 9.11
CA LEU A 145 8.65 -13.82 8.03
C LEU A 145 8.69 -15.06 7.13
N VAL A 146 7.64 -15.88 7.22
CA VAL A 146 7.55 -17.18 6.53
C VAL A 146 6.80 -16.99 5.23
N LYS A 147 7.32 -17.57 4.15
CA LYS A 147 6.61 -17.65 2.86
C LYS A 147 5.41 -18.58 3.01
N VAL A 148 4.23 -18.10 2.58
CA VAL A 148 2.96 -18.83 2.62
C VAL A 148 2.58 -19.28 1.22
N GLU A 149 2.53 -18.36 0.26
CA GLU A 149 2.19 -18.63 -1.13
C GLU A 149 3.18 -17.96 -2.10
N GLU A 150 3.14 -18.44 -3.36
CA GLU A 150 3.88 -17.83 -4.46
C GLU A 150 3.13 -16.62 -5.01
N LEU A 151 3.88 -15.66 -5.52
CA LEU A 151 3.33 -14.55 -6.29
C LEU A 151 2.56 -15.10 -7.51
N ALA A 152 1.35 -14.58 -7.76
CA ALA A 152 0.54 -15.00 -8.89
C ALA A 152 0.81 -14.16 -10.15
N PHE A 153 0.97 -12.84 -10.00
CA PHE A 153 1.11 -11.93 -11.11
C PHE A 153 2.57 -11.51 -11.32
N TRP A 154 3.20 -12.10 -12.33
CA TRP A 154 4.61 -11.88 -12.68
C TRP A 154 4.83 -10.85 -13.79
N ASP A 155 3.78 -10.41 -14.47
CA ASP A 155 3.89 -9.64 -15.72
C ASP A 155 4.75 -8.37 -15.57
N LYS A 156 4.57 -7.62 -14.49
CA LYS A 156 5.36 -6.41 -14.23
C LYS A 156 6.82 -6.73 -13.94
N LEU A 157 7.10 -7.82 -13.22
CA LEU A 157 8.46 -8.26 -12.91
C LEU A 157 9.15 -8.80 -14.16
N LEU A 158 8.47 -9.59 -14.97
CA LEU A 158 8.98 -10.10 -16.24
C LEU A 158 9.28 -8.95 -17.20
N ALA A 159 8.39 -7.96 -17.30
CA ALA A 159 8.62 -6.75 -18.09
C ALA A 159 9.82 -5.93 -17.61
N ALA A 160 10.14 -5.98 -16.31
CA ALA A 160 11.32 -5.36 -15.72
C ALA A 160 12.59 -6.23 -15.80
N GLY A 161 12.50 -7.42 -16.44
CA GLY A 161 13.63 -8.32 -16.64
C GLY A 161 13.92 -9.31 -15.51
N TYR A 162 13.05 -9.38 -14.49
CA TYR A 162 13.17 -10.40 -13.44
C TYR A 162 12.59 -11.73 -13.91
N GLN A 163 13.24 -12.84 -13.53
CA GLN A 163 12.76 -14.19 -13.80
C GLN A 163 12.42 -14.91 -12.48
N PRO A 164 11.40 -15.78 -12.47
CA PRO A 164 10.98 -16.50 -11.27
C PRO A 164 12.09 -17.26 -10.54
N GLU A 165 13.02 -17.82 -11.28
CA GLU A 165 14.18 -18.59 -10.75
C GLU A 165 15.20 -17.72 -10.02
N GLY A 166 15.25 -16.41 -10.28
CA GLY A 166 16.15 -15.45 -9.63
C GLY A 166 15.64 -14.93 -8.28
N VAL A 167 14.39 -15.15 -7.95
CA VAL A 167 13.77 -14.67 -6.70
C VAL A 167 13.96 -15.64 -5.53
N CYS A 168 14.36 -16.87 -5.81
CA CYS A 168 14.51 -17.93 -4.79
C CYS A 168 15.82 -17.93 -3.99
N GLY A 169 16.62 -16.88 -4.03
CA GLY A 169 17.94 -16.94 -3.40
C GLY A 169 18.54 -15.61 -2.98
N GLY A 170 17.91 -14.87 -2.09
CA GLY A 170 18.50 -13.64 -1.60
C GLY A 170 17.86 -13.13 -0.31
N SER A 171 18.49 -13.47 0.81
CA SER A 171 18.32 -12.80 2.09
C SER A 171 18.73 -11.33 1.95
N SER A 172 17.82 -10.45 1.61
CA SER A 172 18.00 -9.02 1.77
C SER A 172 16.77 -8.44 2.47
N ALA A 173 16.94 -8.27 3.77
CA ALA A 173 16.00 -7.56 4.62
C ALA A 173 15.84 -6.12 4.12
N VAL A 174 14.69 -5.77 3.63
CA VAL A 174 14.33 -4.36 3.42
C VAL A 174 14.03 -3.77 4.79
N CYS A 175 14.92 -2.93 5.26
CA CYS A 175 14.75 -2.19 6.51
C CYS A 175 13.87 -0.97 6.23
N VAL A 176 12.61 -1.02 6.65
CA VAL A 176 11.73 0.16 6.66
C VAL A 176 11.72 0.72 8.07
N THR A 177 12.33 1.88 8.24
CA THR A 177 12.35 2.61 9.50
C THR A 177 11.22 3.62 9.55
N GLY A 178 10.41 3.58 10.60
CA GLY A 178 9.62 4.72 11.04
C GLY A 178 8.13 4.51 11.25
N GLY A 179 7.66 4.99 12.40
CA GLY A 179 6.27 5.35 12.65
C GLY A 179 5.37 4.24 13.23
N ASP A 180 4.28 4.67 13.83
CA ASP A 180 3.22 3.84 14.35
C ASP A 180 2.63 2.89 13.30
N CYS A 181 1.91 1.85 13.77
CA CYS A 181 1.31 0.79 12.94
C CYS A 181 0.77 1.33 11.62
N GLY A 182 1.52 1.12 10.53
CA GLY A 182 1.20 1.64 9.20
C GLY A 182 1.28 0.53 8.16
N MET A 183 0.55 0.71 7.06
CA MET A 183 0.66 -0.13 5.88
C MET A 183 1.23 0.66 4.72
N ALA A 184 2.15 0.04 3.98
CA ALA A 184 2.55 0.50 2.67
C ALA A 184 1.80 -0.31 1.60
N PHE A 185 1.37 0.34 0.55
CA PHE A 185 0.80 -0.30 -0.63
C PHE A 185 1.44 0.26 -1.90
N LEU A 186 1.64 -0.62 -2.84
CA LEU A 186 2.37 -0.43 -4.08
C LEU A 186 1.47 -0.73 -5.25
#